data_45d833532303d30efdb2047fc3a88f3d
#
_entry.id   45d833532303d30efdb2047fc3a88f3d
#
_cell.length_a   1.000
_cell.length_b   1.000
_cell.length_c   1.000
_cell.angle_alpha   90.00
_cell.angle_beta   90.00
_cell.angle_gamma   90.00
#
_symmetry.space_group_name_H-M   'P 1'
#
loop_
_entity.id
_entity.type
_entity.pdbx_description
1 polymer ?
#
loop_
_entity_poly.entity_id
_entity_poly.type
_entity_poly.pdbx_seq_one_letter_code
_entity_poly.pdbx_strand_id
1 'polypeptide(L)'
;MPGNVENIRPYQSSAGREHPEHYKRPDTLTIDIHGHIMTEGVDEEVRKHVPAMSLDAVKYASPLTRELNKKQNEERHEELTGVTKRLEDMDKMCVDVMALSCQPPQMHYAAPEALGQETAQKVNDNIANAVSHAPDRLIGLGTVPLQNTDMALKELDRLTNELGFKGIQIGAQIDKDELSAERLEPFWARCEELDIPILLHPTSFASERFGAHYLTNIIGNPLDTTVAVHYLIFDGVLARYPGLKFVVVHGGAFVAAYAARMDHAWGQREDCCLHIDQPPTSYLKNMYFDTTVFANDQLAFLANKYGSDKIVLGTDYPFDMADYDPTEHIMGLDGFSASQKEDMCGLNSAGLLKVDVNDFARAKPQENWS
;
A
#
# COMPACT_ATOMS: atom_id res chain seq x y z
N MET A 1 22.22 6.66 19.75
CA MET A 1 21.45 7.84 20.23
C MET A 1 20.62 8.29 19.07
N PRO A 2 19.32 8.46 19.18
CA PRO A 2 18.58 9.15 18.15
C PRO A 2 19.20 10.54 17.98
N GLY A 3 19.55 10.90 16.76
CA GLY A 3 19.99 12.24 16.43
C GLY A 3 18.96 13.25 16.89
N ASN A 4 19.38 14.48 17.02
CA ASN A 4 18.60 15.58 17.60
C ASN A 4 17.20 15.63 16.95
N VAL A 5 16.19 15.18 17.67
CA VAL A 5 14.79 15.04 17.20
C VAL A 5 14.19 16.38 16.73
N GLU A 6 14.82 17.51 17.12
CA GLU A 6 14.37 18.85 16.73
C GLU A 6 14.58 19.19 15.26
N ASN A 7 15.47 18.47 14.54
CA ASN A 7 15.76 18.70 13.12
C ASN A 7 15.23 17.60 12.20
N ILE A 8 14.63 16.55 12.75
CA ILE A 8 14.00 15.49 11.96
C ILE A 8 12.58 15.97 11.63
N ARG A 9 12.22 16.02 10.35
CA ARG A 9 10.80 16.16 9.94
C ARG A 9 10.01 15.13 10.74
N PRO A 10 8.81 15.46 11.26
CA PRO A 10 8.05 14.51 12.04
C PRO A 10 8.01 13.17 11.33
N TYR A 11 8.50 12.12 12.00
CA TYR A 11 8.48 10.74 11.52
C TYR A 11 9.37 10.39 10.31
N GLN A 12 10.29 11.27 9.94
CA GLN A 12 11.24 10.97 8.88
C GLN A 12 12.22 9.89 9.33
N SER A 13 12.31 8.79 8.57
CA SER A 13 13.36 7.80 8.77
C SER A 13 14.68 8.30 8.17
N SER A 14 15.72 8.36 8.98
CA SER A 14 17.07 8.70 8.53
C SER A 14 18.00 7.49 8.44
N ALA A 15 17.47 6.28 8.71
CA ALA A 15 18.33 5.13 8.98
C ALA A 15 18.95 4.51 7.73
N GLY A 16 18.31 4.61 6.58
CA GLY A 16 18.69 3.86 5.37
C GLY A 16 19.39 4.68 4.29
N ARG A 17 19.40 6.01 4.38
CA ARG A 17 19.99 6.88 3.36
C ARG A 17 20.31 8.28 3.89
N GLU A 18 21.10 9.03 3.14
CA GLU A 18 21.31 10.45 3.37
C GLU A 18 20.11 11.26 2.84
N HIS A 19 19.80 12.37 3.52
CA HIS A 19 18.77 13.32 3.11
C HIS A 19 19.46 14.64 2.77
N PRO A 20 19.66 14.96 1.46
CA PRO A 20 20.30 16.20 1.06
C PRO A 20 19.44 17.42 1.41
N GLU A 21 20.09 18.57 1.63
CA GLU A 21 19.39 19.84 1.85
C GLU A 21 18.68 20.32 0.56
N HIS A 22 19.23 19.94 -0.59
CA HIS A 22 18.72 20.30 -1.91
C HIS A 22 18.69 19.08 -2.80
N TYR A 23 17.61 18.88 -3.52
CA TYR A 23 17.50 17.81 -4.51
C TYR A 23 16.74 18.26 -5.76
N LYS A 24 17.03 17.59 -6.86
CA LYS A 24 16.42 17.88 -8.15
C LYS A 24 15.00 17.32 -8.18
N ARG A 25 14.04 18.21 -8.49
CA ARG A 25 12.67 17.78 -8.79
C ARG A 25 12.64 17.02 -10.11
N PRO A 26 11.89 15.90 -10.23
CA PRO A 26 11.62 15.25 -11.51
C PRO A 26 10.99 16.21 -12.54
N ASP A 27 11.36 16.05 -13.79
CA ASP A 27 10.76 16.83 -14.89
C ASP A 27 9.34 16.37 -15.19
N THR A 28 9.04 15.08 -14.96
CA THR A 28 7.71 14.45 -15.09
C THR A 28 6.85 14.58 -13.82
N LEU A 29 5.57 14.25 -13.95
CA LEU A 29 4.63 14.21 -12.83
C LEU A 29 5.04 13.12 -11.83
N THR A 30 5.00 13.42 -10.54
CA THR A 30 5.23 12.45 -9.45
C THR A 30 3.90 11.96 -8.91
N ILE A 31 3.74 10.63 -8.79
CA ILE A 31 2.50 10.00 -8.34
C ILE A 31 2.79 9.03 -7.22
N ASP A 32 2.33 9.37 -6.03
CA ASP A 32 2.33 8.48 -4.88
C ASP A 32 1.13 7.54 -4.96
N ILE A 33 1.38 6.23 -5.06
CA ILE A 33 0.32 5.22 -5.14
C ILE A 33 -0.11 4.67 -3.76
N HIS A 34 0.58 5.04 -2.69
CA HIS A 34 0.43 4.47 -1.37
C HIS A 34 0.26 5.56 -0.31
N GLY A 35 -0.90 6.23 -0.34
CA GLY A 35 -1.31 7.19 0.66
C GLY A 35 -2.64 6.83 1.30
N HIS A 36 -2.82 7.16 2.60
CA HIS A 36 -3.98 6.75 3.39
C HIS A 36 -4.79 7.93 3.89
N ILE A 37 -6.11 7.71 3.98
CA ILE A 37 -7.05 8.63 4.63
C ILE A 37 -7.94 7.85 5.60
N MET A 38 -8.25 8.44 6.75
CA MET A 38 -9.12 7.88 7.77
C MET A 38 -10.53 8.43 7.65
N THR A 39 -11.51 7.58 7.78
CA THR A 39 -12.93 7.95 7.87
C THR A 39 -13.37 7.95 9.32
N GLU A 40 -13.78 9.11 9.82
CA GLU A 40 -14.20 9.26 11.21
C GLU A 40 -15.50 8.48 11.51
N GLY A 41 -15.60 7.99 12.73
CA GLY A 41 -16.79 7.31 13.25
C GLY A 41 -16.95 5.85 12.82
N VAL A 42 -16.25 5.39 11.77
CA VAL A 42 -16.37 4.01 11.25
C VAL A 42 -15.82 2.99 12.26
N ASP A 43 -14.67 3.30 12.84
CA ASP A 43 -14.04 2.40 13.83
C ASP A 43 -14.88 2.25 15.10
N GLU A 44 -15.51 3.33 15.57
CA GLU A 44 -16.41 3.32 16.73
C GLU A 44 -17.63 2.45 16.47
N GLU A 45 -18.15 2.48 15.25
CA GLU A 45 -19.31 1.64 14.85
C GLU A 45 -18.92 0.16 14.88
N VAL A 46 -17.80 -0.17 14.24
CA VAL A 46 -17.33 -1.57 14.18
C VAL A 46 -16.95 -2.11 15.56
N ARG A 47 -16.35 -1.30 16.44
CA ARG A 47 -15.96 -1.72 17.81
C ARG A 47 -17.13 -2.18 18.68
N LYS A 48 -18.36 -1.80 18.36
CA LYS A 48 -19.56 -2.34 19.04
C LYS A 48 -19.79 -3.83 18.76
N HIS A 49 -19.27 -4.32 17.63
CA HIS A 49 -19.42 -5.71 17.17
C HIS A 49 -18.11 -6.49 17.25
N VAL A 50 -16.99 -5.82 16.99
CA VAL A 50 -15.64 -6.41 16.99
C VAL A 50 -14.77 -5.63 17.99
N PRO A 51 -14.65 -6.10 19.24
CA PRO A 51 -13.81 -5.45 20.24
C PRO A 51 -12.35 -5.34 19.77
N ALA A 52 -11.71 -4.20 19.96
CA ALA A 52 -10.32 -3.96 19.52
C ALA A 52 -9.34 -5.03 20.02
N MET A 53 -9.52 -5.52 21.25
CA MET A 53 -8.67 -6.57 21.83
C MET A 53 -8.90 -7.98 21.23
N SER A 54 -9.90 -8.18 20.37
CA SER A 54 -10.04 -9.41 19.58
C SER A 54 -9.16 -9.40 18.33
N LEU A 55 -8.67 -8.25 17.92
CA LEU A 55 -7.74 -8.12 16.79
C LEU A 55 -6.31 -8.43 17.27
N ASP A 56 -5.67 -9.38 16.65
CA ASP A 56 -4.34 -9.87 17.06
C ASP A 56 -3.27 -8.76 17.05
N ALA A 57 -3.32 -7.84 16.10
CA ALA A 57 -2.45 -6.67 16.06
C ALA A 57 -2.52 -5.82 17.34
N VAL A 58 -3.71 -5.64 17.89
CA VAL A 58 -3.93 -4.87 19.14
C VAL A 58 -3.64 -5.74 20.37
N LYS A 59 -4.10 -6.99 20.36
CA LYS A 59 -3.95 -7.93 21.45
C LYS A 59 -2.49 -8.19 21.81
N TYR A 60 -1.64 -8.41 20.79
CA TYR A 60 -0.24 -8.75 21.00
C TYR A 60 0.69 -7.52 21.05
N ALA A 61 0.23 -6.33 20.65
CA ALA A 61 1.03 -5.12 20.82
C ALA A 61 1.31 -4.81 22.29
N SER A 62 2.51 -4.32 22.60
CA SER A 62 2.86 -3.92 23.96
C SER A 62 1.99 -2.74 24.45
N PRO A 63 1.83 -2.55 25.77
CA PRO A 63 1.16 -1.37 26.28
C PRO A 63 1.75 -0.07 25.76
N LEU A 64 3.07 0.03 25.68
CA LEU A 64 3.77 1.20 25.14
C LEU A 64 3.46 1.41 23.65
N THR A 65 3.47 0.34 22.84
CA THR A 65 3.11 0.43 21.41
C THR A 65 1.69 0.95 21.23
N ARG A 66 0.72 0.45 22.02
CA ARG A 66 -0.67 0.93 21.96
C ARG A 66 -0.79 2.40 22.36
N GLU A 67 -0.05 2.83 23.39
CA GLU A 67 -0.01 4.23 23.82
C GLU A 67 0.58 5.13 22.75
N LEU A 68 1.71 4.75 22.14
CA LEU A 68 2.34 5.49 21.05
C LEU A 68 1.45 5.59 19.82
N ASN A 69 0.81 4.49 19.40
CA ASN A 69 -0.12 4.50 18.26
C ASN A 69 -1.32 5.42 18.51
N LYS A 70 -1.87 5.40 19.74
CA LYS A 70 -2.96 6.32 20.12
C LYS A 70 -2.51 7.78 20.04
N LYS A 71 -1.36 8.09 20.63
CA LYS A 71 -0.77 9.43 20.61
C LYS A 71 -0.53 9.92 19.18
N GLN A 72 0.03 9.09 18.31
CA GLN A 72 0.25 9.42 16.91
C GLN A 72 -1.05 9.72 16.16
N ASN A 73 -2.08 8.93 16.36
CA ASN A 73 -3.39 9.18 15.74
C ASN A 73 -3.99 10.51 16.19
N GLU A 74 -3.81 10.88 17.47
CA GLU A 74 -4.26 12.17 18.00
C GLU A 74 -3.44 13.34 17.43
N GLU A 75 -2.12 13.22 17.39
CA GLU A 75 -1.21 14.26 16.89
C GLU A 75 -1.31 14.47 15.38
N ARG A 76 -1.70 13.44 14.63
CA ARG A 76 -1.81 13.45 13.16
C ARG A 76 -3.25 13.45 12.64
N HIS A 77 -4.16 13.86 13.47
CA HIS A 77 -5.57 13.82 13.08
C HIS A 77 -5.85 14.61 11.81
N GLU A 78 -5.23 15.77 11.62
CA GLU A 78 -5.39 16.61 10.43
C GLU A 78 -4.80 15.93 9.17
N GLU A 79 -3.62 15.29 9.30
CA GLU A 79 -3.00 14.53 8.21
C GLU A 79 -3.81 13.29 7.83
N LEU A 80 -4.41 12.64 8.83
CA LEU A 80 -5.21 11.42 8.62
C LEU A 80 -6.57 11.72 7.98
N THR A 81 -7.21 12.84 8.32
CA THR A 81 -8.60 13.12 7.90
C THR A 81 -8.73 14.27 6.91
N GLY A 82 -7.77 15.21 6.93
CA GLY A 82 -7.84 16.46 6.18
C GLY A 82 -7.24 16.40 4.78
N VAL A 83 -7.76 17.22 3.87
CA VAL A 83 -7.20 17.41 2.53
C VAL A 83 -6.18 18.55 2.51
N THR A 84 -6.45 19.68 3.18
CA THR A 84 -5.58 20.87 3.13
C THR A 84 -4.16 20.58 3.62
N LYS A 85 -4.05 19.99 4.80
CA LYS A 85 -2.75 19.62 5.40
C LYS A 85 -2.00 18.61 4.54
N ARG A 86 -2.72 17.63 3.97
CA ARG A 86 -2.18 16.65 3.01
C ARG A 86 -1.56 17.32 1.80
N LEU A 87 -2.24 18.28 1.16
CA LEU A 87 -1.72 19.00 0.00
C LEU A 87 -0.47 19.81 0.33
N GLU A 88 -0.41 20.42 1.51
CA GLU A 88 0.80 21.11 2.01
C GLU A 88 1.97 20.15 2.19
N ASP A 89 1.72 18.96 2.71
CA ASP A 89 2.76 17.96 2.92
C ASP A 89 3.20 17.30 1.60
N MET A 90 2.26 17.05 0.68
CA MET A 90 2.58 16.62 -0.70
C MET A 90 3.49 17.65 -1.38
N ASP A 91 3.22 18.95 -1.25
CA ASP A 91 4.08 20.00 -1.80
C ASP A 91 5.50 19.91 -1.21
N LYS A 92 5.66 19.63 0.09
CA LYS A 92 6.97 19.46 0.74
C LYS A 92 7.71 18.19 0.30
N MET A 93 6.96 17.10 0.05
CA MET A 93 7.50 15.81 -0.38
C MET A 93 7.80 15.74 -1.88
N CYS A 94 7.53 16.79 -2.64
CA CYS A 94 7.58 16.78 -4.11
C CYS A 94 6.64 15.72 -4.74
N VAL A 95 5.48 15.51 -4.13
CA VAL A 95 4.44 14.62 -4.63
C VAL A 95 3.38 15.45 -5.33
N ASP A 96 3.25 15.29 -6.64
CA ASP A 96 2.28 16.04 -7.44
C ASP A 96 0.87 15.47 -7.24
N VAL A 97 0.73 14.15 -7.28
CA VAL A 97 -0.53 13.43 -7.17
C VAL A 97 -0.41 12.33 -6.12
N MET A 98 -1.44 12.14 -5.30
CA MET A 98 -1.50 11.04 -4.34
C MET A 98 -2.76 10.20 -4.59
N ALA A 99 -2.59 8.90 -4.71
CA ALA A 99 -3.68 7.96 -4.69
C ALA A 99 -4.10 7.67 -3.23
N LEU A 100 -5.34 8.02 -2.90
CA LEU A 100 -5.90 7.87 -1.56
C LEU A 100 -6.56 6.51 -1.40
N SER A 101 -6.11 5.74 -0.46
CA SER A 101 -6.76 4.52 0.03
C SER A 101 -7.20 4.67 1.48
N CYS A 102 -8.02 3.76 1.98
CA CYS A 102 -8.42 3.78 3.38
C CYS A 102 -7.23 3.50 4.31
N GLN A 103 -7.28 4.03 5.54
CA GLN A 103 -6.41 3.55 6.60
C GLN A 103 -6.59 2.02 6.76
N PRO A 104 -5.51 1.20 6.76
CA PRO A 104 -5.63 -0.27 6.68
C PRO A 104 -6.55 -0.93 7.69
N PRO A 105 -6.61 -0.51 8.98
CA PRO A 105 -7.58 -1.05 9.93
C PRO A 105 -9.05 -0.88 9.51
N GLN A 106 -9.36 0.07 8.62
CA GLN A 106 -10.72 0.37 8.17
C GLN A 106 -11.26 -0.53 7.04
N MET A 107 -10.51 -1.53 6.62
CA MET A 107 -11.03 -2.60 5.76
C MET A 107 -12.03 -3.52 6.48
N HIS A 108 -11.93 -3.64 7.80
CA HIS A 108 -12.92 -4.25 8.70
C HIS A 108 -13.43 -5.65 8.32
N TYR A 109 -12.57 -6.52 7.78
CA TYR A 109 -12.99 -7.85 7.32
C TYR A 109 -13.52 -8.79 8.42
N ALA A 110 -13.21 -8.51 9.69
CA ALA A 110 -13.78 -9.24 10.83
C ALA A 110 -15.20 -8.76 11.21
N ALA A 111 -15.71 -7.70 10.58
CA ALA A 111 -17.06 -7.20 10.83
C ALA A 111 -18.11 -8.14 10.20
N PRO A 112 -19.34 -8.23 10.79
CA PRO A 112 -20.45 -8.87 10.12
C PRO A 112 -20.66 -8.32 8.71
N GLU A 113 -21.04 -9.18 7.75
CA GLU A 113 -21.09 -8.85 6.32
C GLU A 113 -21.84 -7.53 6.01
N ALA A 114 -23.04 -7.36 6.57
CA ALA A 114 -23.85 -6.14 6.35
C ALA A 114 -23.15 -4.87 6.89
N LEU A 115 -22.50 -4.97 8.04
CA LEU A 115 -21.73 -3.87 8.62
C LEU A 115 -20.45 -3.61 7.79
N GLY A 116 -19.79 -4.67 7.33
CA GLY A 116 -18.64 -4.56 6.44
C GLY A 116 -18.98 -3.84 5.13
N GLN A 117 -20.13 -4.14 4.54
CA GLN A 117 -20.62 -3.41 3.36
C GLN A 117 -20.89 -1.93 3.66
N GLU A 118 -21.62 -1.63 4.75
CA GLU A 118 -21.94 -0.26 5.14
C GLU A 118 -20.66 0.56 5.41
N THR A 119 -19.70 -0.01 6.12
CA THR A 119 -18.45 0.67 6.44
C THR A 119 -17.57 0.87 5.20
N ALA A 120 -17.46 -0.12 4.31
CA ALA A 120 -16.76 0.03 3.05
C ALA A 120 -17.36 1.17 2.20
N GLN A 121 -18.67 1.26 2.11
CA GLN A 121 -19.35 2.36 1.40
C GLN A 121 -19.05 3.73 2.02
N LYS A 122 -19.14 3.86 3.34
CA LYS A 122 -18.82 5.12 4.05
C LYS A 122 -17.37 5.54 3.83
N VAL A 123 -16.44 4.58 3.86
CA VAL A 123 -15.01 4.81 3.59
C VAL A 123 -14.80 5.29 2.17
N ASN A 124 -15.40 4.63 1.18
CA ASN A 124 -15.28 4.99 -0.22
C ASN A 124 -15.93 6.36 -0.53
N ASP A 125 -17.07 6.67 0.09
CA ASP A 125 -17.72 7.98 -0.04
C ASP A 125 -16.86 9.10 0.55
N ASN A 126 -16.15 8.85 1.67
CA ASN A 126 -15.20 9.79 2.25
C ASN A 126 -13.99 10.02 1.33
N ILE A 127 -13.44 8.96 0.73
CA ILE A 127 -12.36 9.07 -0.25
C ILE A 127 -12.83 9.88 -1.47
N ALA A 128 -14.01 9.60 -2.00
CA ALA A 128 -14.59 10.33 -3.13
C ALA A 128 -14.79 11.82 -2.80
N ASN A 129 -15.27 12.12 -1.59
CA ASN A 129 -15.38 13.49 -1.11
C ASN A 129 -14.01 14.17 -1.03
N ALA A 130 -12.97 13.51 -0.48
CA ALA A 130 -11.62 14.05 -0.43
C ALA A 130 -11.07 14.34 -1.83
N VAL A 131 -11.21 13.41 -2.77
CA VAL A 131 -10.80 13.60 -4.18
C VAL A 131 -11.53 14.79 -4.81
N SER A 132 -12.83 14.98 -4.53
CA SER A 132 -13.60 16.08 -5.09
C SER A 132 -13.10 17.47 -4.69
N HIS A 133 -12.36 17.60 -3.59
CA HIS A 133 -11.78 18.86 -3.12
C HIS A 133 -10.48 19.24 -3.85
N ALA A 134 -9.78 18.27 -4.45
CA ALA A 134 -8.55 18.49 -5.20
C ALA A 134 -8.40 17.42 -6.31
N PRO A 135 -9.31 17.39 -7.31
CA PRO A 135 -9.35 16.35 -8.32
C PRO A 135 -8.13 16.37 -9.27
N ASP A 136 -7.41 17.46 -9.30
CA ASP A 136 -6.15 17.63 -10.01
C ASP A 136 -4.90 17.22 -9.21
N ARG A 137 -5.08 16.75 -7.96
CA ARG A 137 -4.00 16.34 -7.05
C ARG A 137 -4.27 14.97 -6.39
N LEU A 138 -5.50 14.47 -6.40
CA LEU A 138 -5.90 13.27 -5.68
C LEU A 138 -6.61 12.27 -6.59
N ILE A 139 -6.33 10.98 -6.39
CA ILE A 139 -6.96 9.85 -7.07
C ILE A 139 -7.56 8.93 -6.01
N GLY A 140 -8.73 8.34 -6.24
CA GLY A 140 -9.35 7.39 -5.31
C GLY A 140 -8.92 5.94 -5.60
N LEU A 141 -8.49 5.24 -4.53
CA LEU A 141 -8.41 3.79 -4.46
C LEU A 141 -9.43 3.31 -3.42
N GLY A 142 -10.40 2.53 -3.84
CA GLY A 142 -11.47 2.09 -2.95
C GLY A 142 -11.13 0.86 -2.13
N THR A 143 -12.02 0.51 -1.20
CA THR A 143 -11.99 -0.78 -0.50
C THR A 143 -13.30 -1.54 -0.74
N VAL A 144 -13.27 -2.86 -0.60
CA VAL A 144 -14.42 -3.73 -0.85
C VAL A 144 -14.62 -4.72 0.31
N PRO A 145 -15.88 -5.07 0.66
CA PRO A 145 -16.17 -5.97 1.78
C PRO A 145 -15.92 -7.44 1.40
N LEU A 146 -14.64 -7.87 1.36
CA LEU A 146 -14.24 -9.21 0.90
C LEU A 146 -14.73 -10.38 1.76
N GLN A 147 -15.28 -10.12 2.96
CA GLN A 147 -15.96 -11.15 3.74
C GLN A 147 -17.22 -11.70 3.05
N ASN A 148 -17.77 -10.97 2.06
CA ASN A 148 -18.84 -11.44 1.18
C ASN A 148 -18.55 -11.09 -0.27
N THR A 149 -18.40 -12.09 -1.12
CA THR A 149 -17.98 -11.91 -2.53
C THR A 149 -19.01 -11.12 -3.36
N ASP A 150 -20.32 -11.39 -3.17
CA ASP A 150 -21.36 -10.68 -3.94
C ASP A 150 -21.42 -9.20 -3.56
N MET A 151 -21.22 -8.87 -2.28
CA MET A 151 -21.15 -7.49 -1.80
C MET A 151 -19.88 -6.80 -2.32
N ALA A 152 -18.74 -7.51 -2.33
CA ALA A 152 -17.49 -7.01 -2.88
C ALA A 152 -17.59 -6.69 -4.37
N LEU A 153 -18.23 -7.55 -5.18
CA LEU A 153 -18.48 -7.31 -6.59
C LEU A 153 -19.36 -6.07 -6.83
N LYS A 154 -20.43 -5.93 -6.08
CA LYS A 154 -21.32 -4.76 -6.19
C LYS A 154 -20.59 -3.46 -5.84
N GLU A 155 -19.79 -3.47 -4.78
CA GLU A 155 -19.02 -2.30 -4.39
C GLU A 155 -17.91 -2.00 -5.42
N LEU A 156 -17.24 -3.01 -5.95
CA LEU A 156 -16.24 -2.86 -7.01
C LEU A 156 -16.84 -2.19 -8.26
N ASP A 157 -18.04 -2.61 -8.67
CA ASP A 157 -18.75 -1.99 -9.78
C ASP A 157 -19.15 -0.53 -9.46
N ARG A 158 -19.57 -0.24 -8.22
CA ARG A 158 -19.86 1.15 -7.77
C ARG A 158 -18.61 2.03 -7.81
N LEU A 159 -17.49 1.54 -7.31
CA LEU A 159 -16.20 2.25 -7.30
C LEU A 159 -15.78 2.69 -8.71
N THR A 160 -15.90 1.78 -9.67
CA THR A 160 -15.44 2.01 -11.04
C THR A 160 -16.42 2.83 -11.87
N ASN A 161 -17.72 2.56 -11.76
CA ASN A 161 -18.75 3.15 -12.64
C ASN A 161 -19.35 4.45 -12.09
N GLU A 162 -19.42 4.62 -10.76
CA GLU A 162 -20.08 5.76 -10.14
C GLU A 162 -19.08 6.73 -9.50
N LEU A 163 -18.05 6.21 -8.77
CA LEU A 163 -17.07 7.04 -8.08
C LEU A 163 -15.84 7.37 -8.91
N GLY A 164 -15.62 6.68 -10.05
CA GLY A 164 -14.51 6.93 -10.96
C GLY A 164 -13.13 6.56 -10.39
N PHE A 165 -13.09 5.66 -9.40
CA PHE A 165 -11.85 5.22 -8.77
C PHE A 165 -10.96 4.44 -9.76
N LYS A 166 -9.65 4.54 -9.55
CA LYS A 166 -8.64 4.00 -10.47
C LYS A 166 -7.98 2.72 -9.98
N GLY A 167 -8.33 2.26 -8.80
CA GLY A 167 -7.80 1.05 -8.17
C GLY A 167 -8.55 0.72 -6.89
N ILE A 168 -8.12 -0.34 -6.25
CA ILE A 168 -8.63 -0.76 -4.94
C ILE A 168 -7.47 -1.10 -4.00
N GLN A 169 -7.71 -0.95 -2.70
CA GLN A 169 -6.85 -1.51 -1.65
C GLN A 169 -7.55 -2.70 -1.01
N ILE A 170 -6.83 -3.79 -0.85
CA ILE A 170 -7.28 -4.97 -0.12
C ILE A 170 -6.28 -5.38 0.95
N GLY A 171 -6.76 -6.09 1.96
CA GLY A 171 -5.93 -6.68 3.01
C GLY A 171 -5.24 -7.95 2.57
N ALA A 172 -4.18 -8.32 3.28
CA ALA A 172 -3.43 -9.56 3.05
C ALA A 172 -4.18 -10.82 3.48
N GLN A 173 -5.17 -10.69 4.37
CA GLN A 173 -6.03 -11.79 4.83
C GLN A 173 -7.45 -11.26 5.09
N ILE A 174 -8.46 -12.11 4.91
CA ILE A 174 -9.88 -11.76 5.11
C ILE A 174 -10.39 -12.52 6.32
N ASP A 175 -10.32 -11.92 7.51
CA ASP A 175 -10.58 -12.57 8.80
C ASP A 175 -9.72 -13.85 8.94
N LYS A 176 -10.27 -15.01 8.58
CA LYS A 176 -9.58 -16.32 8.63
C LYS A 176 -9.33 -16.94 7.27
N ASP A 177 -9.83 -16.31 6.20
CA ASP A 177 -9.66 -16.81 4.85
C ASP A 177 -8.41 -16.19 4.21
N GLU A 178 -7.68 -17.02 3.49
CA GLU A 178 -6.61 -16.54 2.60
C GLU A 178 -7.19 -15.95 1.31
N LEU A 179 -6.41 -15.10 0.63
CA LEU A 179 -6.82 -14.47 -0.63
C LEU A 179 -7.03 -15.49 -1.77
N SER A 180 -6.58 -16.72 -1.59
CA SER A 180 -6.79 -17.83 -2.53
C SER A 180 -8.11 -18.60 -2.30
N ALA A 181 -8.95 -18.21 -1.33
CA ALA A 181 -10.20 -18.90 -1.03
C ALA A 181 -11.09 -18.98 -2.29
N GLU A 182 -11.62 -20.18 -2.60
CA GLU A 182 -12.41 -20.49 -3.80
C GLU A 182 -13.57 -19.50 -4.01
N ARG A 183 -14.20 -19.04 -2.93
CA ARG A 183 -15.29 -18.06 -3.00
C ARG A 183 -14.88 -16.72 -3.63
N LEU A 184 -13.59 -16.41 -3.72
CA LEU A 184 -13.06 -15.17 -4.30
C LEU A 184 -12.78 -15.29 -5.81
N GLU A 185 -12.91 -16.46 -6.42
CA GLU A 185 -12.69 -16.63 -7.87
C GLU A 185 -13.50 -15.63 -8.73
N PRO A 186 -14.80 -15.37 -8.47
CA PRO A 186 -15.55 -14.37 -9.24
C PRO A 186 -15.00 -12.94 -9.06
N PHE A 187 -14.47 -12.62 -7.89
CA PHE A 187 -13.85 -11.33 -7.61
C PHE A 187 -12.55 -11.15 -8.41
N TRP A 188 -11.68 -12.16 -8.44
CA TRP A 188 -10.45 -12.11 -9.23
C TRP A 188 -10.75 -11.99 -10.73
N ALA A 189 -11.71 -12.77 -11.25
CA ALA A 189 -12.14 -12.66 -12.64
C ALA A 189 -12.63 -11.24 -12.96
N ARG A 190 -13.40 -10.61 -12.05
CA ARG A 190 -13.89 -9.24 -12.27
C ARG A 190 -12.79 -8.18 -12.19
N CYS A 191 -11.83 -8.32 -11.28
CA CYS A 191 -10.66 -7.44 -11.22
C CYS A 191 -9.82 -7.50 -12.49
N GLU A 192 -9.60 -8.71 -13.03
CA GLU A 192 -8.88 -8.91 -14.29
C GLU A 192 -9.64 -8.30 -15.48
N GLU A 193 -10.96 -8.53 -15.58
CA GLU A 193 -11.81 -7.96 -16.64
C GLU A 193 -11.78 -6.42 -16.63
N LEU A 194 -11.85 -5.81 -15.46
CA LEU A 194 -11.76 -4.35 -15.29
C LEU A 194 -10.34 -3.82 -15.52
N ASP A 195 -9.35 -4.72 -15.52
CA ASP A 195 -7.93 -4.37 -15.58
C ASP A 195 -7.59 -3.31 -14.51
N ILE A 196 -8.10 -3.52 -13.28
CA ILE A 196 -7.99 -2.59 -12.16
C ILE A 196 -6.78 -2.92 -11.28
N PRO A 197 -5.93 -1.94 -10.91
CA PRO A 197 -4.84 -2.14 -9.97
C PRO A 197 -5.33 -2.47 -8.57
N ILE A 198 -4.63 -3.38 -7.91
CA ILE A 198 -4.92 -3.87 -6.57
C ILE A 198 -3.74 -3.55 -5.67
N LEU A 199 -3.90 -2.60 -4.76
CA LEU A 199 -2.92 -2.32 -3.71
C LEU A 199 -3.09 -3.39 -2.62
N LEU A 200 -2.12 -4.28 -2.50
CA LEU A 200 -2.09 -5.34 -1.49
C LEU A 200 -1.40 -4.82 -0.24
N HIS A 201 -2.18 -4.52 0.78
CA HIS A 201 -1.71 -3.94 2.04
C HIS A 201 -1.87 -4.92 3.20
N PRO A 202 -0.88 -5.07 4.10
CA PRO A 202 -1.01 -5.91 5.28
C PRO A 202 -2.10 -5.40 6.21
N THR A 203 -2.74 -6.35 6.91
CA THR A 203 -3.66 -6.07 8.02
C THR A 203 -3.04 -6.34 9.37
N SER A 204 -2.02 -7.13 9.42
CA SER A 204 -1.08 -7.51 10.47
C SER A 204 -1.04 -9.00 10.74
N PHE A 205 0.09 -9.62 10.49
CA PHE A 205 0.40 -10.93 11.03
C PHE A 205 0.98 -10.76 12.44
N ALA A 206 0.21 -11.09 13.47
CA ALA A 206 0.62 -10.86 14.84
C ALA A 206 0.68 -12.15 15.67
N SER A 207 1.61 -12.20 16.60
CA SER A 207 1.76 -13.30 17.54
C SER A 207 2.26 -12.79 18.90
N GLU A 208 2.17 -13.63 19.93
CA GLU A 208 2.71 -13.31 21.25
C GLU A 208 4.20 -12.94 21.23
N ARG A 209 4.97 -13.49 20.27
CA ARG A 209 6.38 -13.16 20.10
C ARG A 209 6.64 -11.74 19.61
N PHE A 210 5.62 -11.05 19.10
CA PHE A 210 5.73 -9.68 18.55
C PHE A 210 5.35 -8.60 19.57
N GLY A 211 5.20 -8.96 20.85
CA GLY A 211 4.73 -8.09 21.91
C GLY A 211 5.67 -6.95 22.36
N ALA A 212 6.81 -6.74 21.68
CA ALA A 212 7.77 -5.69 22.03
C ALA A 212 8.35 -5.04 20.76
N HIS A 213 9.00 -3.85 20.94
CA HIS A 213 9.81 -3.20 19.90
C HIS A 213 9.08 -2.88 18.60
N TYR A 214 7.76 -2.73 18.62
CA TYR A 214 6.92 -2.50 17.44
C TYR A 214 6.97 -3.65 16.41
N LEU A 215 7.31 -4.89 16.87
CA LEU A 215 7.46 -6.04 15.97
C LEU A 215 6.16 -6.45 15.25
N THR A 216 5.00 -6.05 15.76
CA THR A 216 3.71 -6.19 15.05
C THR A 216 3.69 -5.42 13.73
N ASN A 217 4.44 -4.30 13.63
CA ASN A 217 4.63 -3.57 12.38
C ASN A 217 5.90 -4.04 11.64
N ILE A 218 7.08 -3.93 12.28
CA ILE A 218 8.39 -4.17 11.63
C ILE A 218 8.50 -5.57 11.01
N ILE A 219 7.92 -6.58 11.65
CA ILE A 219 7.92 -7.98 11.17
C ILE A 219 6.53 -8.41 10.73
N GLY A 220 5.49 -8.05 11.50
CA GLY A 220 4.14 -8.54 11.27
C GLY A 220 3.57 -8.10 9.93
N ASN A 221 3.65 -6.82 9.60
CA ASN A 221 3.13 -6.30 8.35
C ASN A 221 3.84 -6.89 7.11
N PRO A 222 5.19 -6.89 7.01
CA PRO A 222 5.86 -7.56 5.90
C PRO A 222 5.61 -9.07 5.84
N LEU A 223 5.45 -9.74 6.98
CA LEU A 223 5.15 -11.17 7.00
C LEU A 223 3.75 -11.47 6.50
N ASP A 224 2.74 -10.67 6.86
CA ASP A 224 1.35 -10.80 6.40
C ASP A 224 1.28 -10.74 4.87
N THR A 225 1.85 -9.68 4.29
CA THR A 225 1.95 -9.53 2.83
C THR A 225 2.71 -10.71 2.19
N THR A 226 3.80 -11.15 2.81
CA THR A 226 4.59 -12.29 2.31
C THR A 226 3.76 -13.55 2.25
N VAL A 227 2.99 -13.86 3.29
CA VAL A 227 2.11 -15.05 3.34
C VAL A 227 1.02 -14.94 2.26
N ALA A 228 0.35 -13.80 2.14
CA ALA A 228 -0.69 -13.59 1.14
C ALA A 228 -0.19 -13.82 -0.29
N VAL A 229 0.98 -13.26 -0.64
CA VAL A 229 1.57 -13.47 -1.98
C VAL A 229 1.92 -14.94 -2.22
N HIS A 230 2.39 -15.67 -1.20
CA HIS A 230 2.63 -17.11 -1.34
C HIS A 230 1.35 -17.89 -1.64
N TYR A 231 0.25 -17.61 -0.94
CA TYR A 231 -1.05 -18.22 -1.23
C TYR A 231 -1.57 -17.89 -2.62
N LEU A 232 -1.51 -16.62 -3.04
CA LEU A 232 -1.90 -16.20 -4.39
C LEU A 232 -1.12 -16.96 -5.49
N ILE A 233 0.16 -17.25 -5.26
CA ILE A 233 1.00 -18.00 -6.19
C ILE A 233 0.72 -19.49 -6.09
N PHE A 234 0.95 -20.11 -4.92
CA PHE A 234 0.95 -21.58 -4.77
C PHE A 234 -0.42 -22.21 -4.94
N ASP A 235 -1.52 -21.51 -4.61
CA ASP A 235 -2.89 -21.95 -4.87
C ASP A 235 -3.36 -21.58 -6.30
N GLY A 236 -2.46 -21.02 -7.13
CA GLY A 236 -2.66 -20.82 -8.55
C GLY A 236 -3.59 -19.68 -8.94
N VAL A 237 -3.90 -18.72 -8.05
CA VAL A 237 -4.73 -17.55 -8.41
C VAL A 237 -4.08 -16.79 -9.56
N LEU A 238 -2.77 -16.49 -9.45
CA LEU A 238 -2.03 -15.77 -10.49
C LEU A 238 -1.80 -16.58 -11.77
N ALA A 239 -1.90 -17.89 -11.69
CA ALA A 239 -1.88 -18.76 -12.88
C ALA A 239 -3.22 -18.74 -13.62
N ARG A 240 -4.35 -18.69 -12.89
CA ARG A 240 -5.69 -18.61 -13.48
C ARG A 240 -6.04 -17.21 -13.97
N TYR A 241 -5.53 -16.18 -13.32
CA TYR A 241 -5.80 -14.77 -13.63
C TYR A 241 -4.48 -14.00 -13.87
N PRO A 242 -3.77 -14.27 -14.98
CA PRO A 242 -2.45 -13.69 -15.25
C PRO A 242 -2.48 -12.18 -15.55
N GLY A 243 -3.66 -11.62 -15.82
CA GLY A 243 -3.86 -10.18 -16.04
C GLY A 243 -4.03 -9.36 -14.78
N LEU A 244 -4.12 -9.98 -13.59
CA LEU A 244 -4.21 -9.25 -12.32
C LEU A 244 -2.99 -8.36 -12.08
N LYS A 245 -3.23 -7.12 -11.67
CA LYS A 245 -2.20 -6.10 -11.42
C LYS A 245 -2.10 -5.81 -9.93
N PHE A 246 -1.18 -6.47 -9.26
CA PHE A 246 -0.90 -6.21 -7.85
C PHE A 246 0.22 -5.19 -7.67
N VAL A 247 -0.03 -4.19 -6.82
CA VAL A 247 1.00 -3.36 -6.19
C VAL A 247 1.21 -3.92 -4.79
N VAL A 248 2.35 -4.55 -4.59
CA VAL A 248 2.71 -5.15 -3.30
C VAL A 248 3.49 -4.12 -2.50
N VAL A 249 2.85 -3.54 -1.49
CA VAL A 249 3.44 -2.44 -0.72
C VAL A 249 4.65 -2.84 0.11
N HIS A 250 5.34 -1.86 0.67
CA HIS A 250 6.58 -2.04 1.46
C HIS A 250 7.65 -2.80 0.69
N GLY A 251 7.85 -2.41 -0.60
CA GLY A 251 8.83 -3.01 -1.48
C GLY A 251 8.62 -4.50 -1.75
N GLY A 252 7.39 -5.00 -1.66
CA GLY A 252 7.09 -6.42 -1.79
C GLY A 252 7.44 -7.24 -0.54
N ALA A 253 7.61 -6.58 0.61
CA ALA A 253 7.85 -7.22 1.89
C ALA A 253 9.05 -8.21 1.85
N PHE A 254 8.98 -9.35 2.52
CA PHE A 254 10.06 -10.34 2.50
C PHE A 254 10.06 -11.19 1.23
N VAL A 255 8.92 -11.28 0.51
CA VAL A 255 8.83 -12.13 -0.69
C VAL A 255 9.74 -11.64 -1.80
N ALA A 256 9.84 -10.33 -2.01
CA ALA A 256 10.66 -9.77 -3.06
C ALA A 256 12.16 -10.07 -2.88
N ALA A 257 12.64 -9.99 -1.63
CA ALA A 257 14.06 -10.24 -1.32
C ALA A 257 14.42 -11.72 -1.24
N TYR A 258 13.48 -12.60 -0.82
CA TYR A 258 13.78 -14.00 -0.51
C TYR A 258 13.10 -15.01 -1.46
N ALA A 259 12.68 -14.55 -2.63
CA ALA A 259 11.89 -15.28 -3.62
C ALA A 259 12.49 -16.61 -4.10
N ALA A 260 13.82 -16.71 -4.25
CA ALA A 260 14.47 -17.93 -4.76
C ALA A 260 14.22 -19.19 -3.91
N ARG A 261 13.85 -19.01 -2.63
CA ARG A 261 13.47 -20.14 -1.77
C ARG A 261 12.16 -20.79 -2.20
N MET A 262 11.23 -20.02 -2.78
CA MET A 262 9.98 -20.55 -3.34
C MET A 262 10.24 -21.46 -4.53
N ASP A 263 11.12 -21.05 -5.46
CA ASP A 263 11.50 -21.85 -6.63
C ASP A 263 12.17 -23.15 -6.22
N HIS A 264 13.04 -23.09 -5.20
CA HIS A 264 13.68 -24.28 -4.68
C HIS A 264 12.67 -25.26 -4.08
N ALA A 265 11.70 -24.77 -3.29
CA ALA A 265 10.64 -25.59 -2.73
C ALA A 265 9.76 -26.19 -3.85
N TRP A 266 9.36 -25.40 -4.83
CA TRP A 266 8.59 -25.83 -6.00
C TRP A 266 9.26 -26.98 -6.75
N GLY A 267 10.58 -26.91 -6.93
CA GLY A 267 11.35 -27.95 -7.60
C GLY A 267 11.62 -29.23 -6.76
N GLN A 268 11.34 -29.21 -5.46
CA GLN A 268 11.66 -30.30 -4.54
C GLN A 268 10.43 -30.99 -3.89
N ARG A 269 9.26 -30.33 -3.92
CA ARG A 269 8.08 -30.75 -3.15
C ARG A 269 6.83 -30.76 -4.02
N GLU A 270 6.12 -31.89 -4.01
CA GLU A 270 4.88 -32.05 -4.77
C GLU A 270 3.78 -31.09 -4.28
N ASP A 271 3.69 -30.80 -2.99
CA ASP A 271 2.73 -29.87 -2.40
C ASP A 271 2.96 -28.40 -2.79
N CYS A 272 4.12 -28.09 -3.36
CA CYS A 272 4.44 -26.74 -3.85
C CYS A 272 4.22 -26.55 -5.37
N CYS A 273 3.80 -27.60 -6.10
CA CYS A 273 3.58 -27.53 -7.56
C CYS A 273 2.20 -28.03 -8.00
N LEU A 274 1.24 -28.15 -7.08
CA LEU A 274 -0.09 -28.71 -7.39
C LEU A 274 -0.92 -27.82 -8.34
N HIS A 275 -0.78 -26.51 -8.24
CA HIS A 275 -1.65 -25.55 -8.93
C HIS A 275 -0.89 -24.61 -9.87
N ILE A 276 0.42 -24.75 -9.99
CA ILE A 276 1.28 -23.92 -10.83
C ILE A 276 2.26 -24.79 -11.64
N ASP A 277 2.43 -24.47 -12.90
CA ASP A 277 3.31 -25.16 -13.85
C ASP A 277 4.65 -24.43 -14.12
N GLN A 278 4.81 -23.25 -13.55
CA GLN A 278 6.01 -22.41 -13.66
C GLN A 278 6.62 -22.10 -12.28
N PRO A 279 7.93 -21.80 -12.23
CA PRO A 279 8.56 -21.39 -10.99
C PRO A 279 7.86 -20.18 -10.36
N PRO A 280 7.61 -20.18 -9.04
CA PRO A 280 6.92 -19.09 -8.32
C PRO A 280 7.44 -17.69 -8.63
N THR A 281 8.76 -17.52 -8.79
CA THR A 281 9.34 -16.21 -9.12
C THR A 281 8.93 -15.65 -10.46
N SER A 282 8.40 -16.47 -11.39
CA SER A 282 7.86 -16.00 -12.68
C SER A 282 6.64 -15.11 -12.49
N TYR A 283 5.81 -15.40 -11.48
CA TYR A 283 4.61 -14.62 -11.16
C TYR A 283 4.94 -13.27 -10.54
N LEU A 284 6.02 -13.17 -9.77
CA LEU A 284 6.47 -11.90 -9.16
C LEU A 284 6.89 -10.86 -10.21
N LYS A 285 7.30 -11.27 -11.40
CA LYS A 285 7.69 -10.36 -12.48
C LYS A 285 6.54 -9.50 -13.02
N ASN A 286 5.31 -9.92 -12.77
CA ASN A 286 4.10 -9.19 -13.19
C ASN A 286 3.56 -8.27 -12.10
N MET A 287 4.13 -8.32 -10.89
CA MET A 287 3.77 -7.45 -9.77
C MET A 287 4.54 -6.14 -9.82
N TYR A 288 3.94 -5.12 -9.22
CA TYR A 288 4.57 -3.83 -8.95
C TYR A 288 4.96 -3.75 -7.48
N PHE A 289 5.99 -2.97 -7.18
CA PHE A 289 6.51 -2.80 -5.84
C PHE A 289 6.66 -1.31 -5.55
N ASP A 290 6.21 -0.88 -4.38
CA ASP A 290 6.40 0.51 -3.99
C ASP A 290 7.81 0.79 -3.47
N THR A 291 8.10 2.06 -3.23
CA THR A 291 9.44 2.50 -2.81
C THR A 291 9.63 2.55 -1.30
N THR A 292 8.68 2.04 -0.50
CA THR A 292 8.71 2.15 0.97
C THR A 292 9.67 1.10 1.58
N VAL A 293 10.95 1.21 1.24
CA VAL A 293 12.03 0.31 1.69
C VAL A 293 13.16 1.03 2.44
N PHE A 294 13.10 2.37 2.53
CA PHE A 294 13.95 3.25 3.34
C PHE A 294 15.45 3.27 3.04
N ALA A 295 15.96 2.44 2.13
CA ALA A 295 17.38 2.37 1.81
C ALA A 295 17.61 2.27 0.29
N ASN A 296 18.59 3.05 -0.22
CA ASN A 296 18.90 3.12 -1.65
C ASN A 296 19.33 1.77 -2.23
N ASP A 297 20.10 0.97 -1.50
CA ASP A 297 20.56 -0.35 -1.93
C ASP A 297 19.39 -1.36 -2.04
N GLN A 298 18.40 -1.29 -1.15
CA GLN A 298 17.19 -2.10 -1.25
C GLN A 298 16.32 -1.70 -2.43
N LEU A 299 16.11 -0.41 -2.65
CA LEU A 299 15.35 0.08 -3.80
C LEU A 299 16.07 -0.27 -5.11
N ALA A 300 17.38 -0.08 -5.19
CA ALA A 300 18.18 -0.49 -6.33
C ALA A 300 18.12 -2.00 -6.58
N PHE A 301 18.12 -2.82 -5.53
CA PHE A 301 17.93 -4.26 -5.64
C PHE A 301 16.59 -4.62 -6.27
N LEU A 302 15.48 -4.00 -5.83
CA LEU A 302 14.15 -4.24 -6.40
C LEU A 302 14.10 -3.86 -7.87
N ALA A 303 14.54 -2.65 -8.23
CA ALA A 303 14.53 -2.15 -9.59
C ALA A 303 15.43 -2.97 -10.53
N ASN A 304 16.57 -3.46 -10.07
CA ASN A 304 17.45 -4.35 -10.85
C ASN A 304 16.87 -5.75 -11.00
N LYS A 305 16.18 -6.28 -10.00
CA LYS A 305 15.67 -7.66 -10.00
C LYS A 305 14.38 -7.82 -10.78
N TYR A 306 13.46 -6.87 -10.63
CA TYR A 306 12.10 -6.97 -11.19
C TYR A 306 11.87 -6.05 -12.38
N GLY A 307 12.73 -5.07 -12.61
CA GLY A 307 12.62 -4.03 -13.63
C GLY A 307 12.23 -2.69 -13.02
N SER A 308 12.85 -1.60 -13.50
CA SER A 308 12.48 -0.25 -13.07
C SER A 308 11.05 0.13 -13.46
N ASP A 309 10.48 -0.51 -14.49
CA ASP A 309 9.10 -0.40 -14.92
C ASP A 309 8.08 -1.05 -13.96
N LYS A 310 8.55 -1.79 -12.96
CA LYS A 310 7.75 -2.41 -11.89
C LYS A 310 7.84 -1.68 -10.56
N ILE A 311 8.62 -0.61 -10.49
CA ILE A 311 8.74 0.20 -9.28
C ILE A 311 7.82 1.42 -9.40
N VAL A 312 7.04 1.66 -8.36
CA VAL A 312 6.10 2.77 -8.25
C VAL A 312 6.35 3.55 -6.96
N LEU A 313 6.35 4.88 -7.03
CA LEU A 313 6.52 5.70 -5.84
C LEU A 313 5.37 5.45 -4.86
N GLY A 314 5.70 5.15 -3.61
CA GLY A 314 4.78 5.01 -2.50
C GLY A 314 5.36 5.61 -1.23
N THR A 315 4.52 6.25 -0.41
CA THR A 315 4.98 6.91 0.82
C THR A 315 4.52 6.26 2.10
N ASP A 316 3.40 5.58 2.11
CA ASP A 316 2.68 5.15 3.33
C ASP A 316 2.23 6.34 4.21
N TYR A 317 2.05 7.54 3.58
CA TYR A 317 1.59 8.75 4.26
C TYR A 317 0.18 8.55 4.86
N PRO A 318 -0.11 9.00 6.10
CA PRO A 318 0.69 9.87 6.95
C PRO A 318 1.29 9.17 8.21
N PHE A 319 1.69 7.92 8.12
CA PHE A 319 2.15 7.16 9.28
C PHE A 319 3.59 7.51 9.72
N ASP A 320 3.99 7.01 10.91
CA ASP A 320 5.34 7.14 11.44
C ASP A 320 6.37 6.33 10.66
N MET A 321 5.90 5.32 9.94
CA MET A 321 6.72 4.52 9.03
C MET A 321 6.67 5.03 7.58
N ALA A 322 6.11 6.22 7.34
CA ALA A 322 6.06 6.80 6.00
C ALA A 322 7.44 7.30 5.51
N ASP A 323 7.63 7.27 4.20
CA ASP A 323 8.75 7.94 3.53
C ASP A 323 8.34 9.39 3.19
N TYR A 324 8.96 10.36 3.84
CA TYR A 324 8.68 11.78 3.63
C TYR A 324 9.61 12.45 2.61
N ASP A 325 10.56 11.72 2.03
CA ASP A 325 11.43 12.15 0.94
C ASP A 325 11.43 11.14 -0.22
N PRO A 326 10.24 10.72 -0.72
CA PRO A 326 10.13 9.61 -1.66
C PRO A 326 10.74 9.91 -3.01
N THR A 327 10.64 11.17 -3.44
CA THR A 327 11.21 11.64 -4.72
C THR A 327 12.73 11.65 -4.65
N GLU A 328 13.31 12.15 -3.56
CA GLU A 328 14.76 12.15 -3.32
C GLU A 328 15.29 10.71 -3.28
N HIS A 329 14.57 9.80 -2.63
CA HIS A 329 14.91 8.38 -2.57
C HIS A 329 15.14 7.78 -3.97
N ILE A 330 14.22 8.02 -4.90
CA ILE A 330 14.33 7.53 -6.28
C ILE A 330 15.42 8.28 -7.06
N MET A 331 15.41 9.62 -6.98
CA MET A 331 16.37 10.45 -7.74
C MET A 331 17.81 10.26 -7.26
N GLY A 332 18.03 9.86 -6.00
CA GLY A 332 19.32 9.53 -5.41
C GLY A 332 19.89 8.16 -5.84
N LEU A 333 19.15 7.32 -6.56
CA LEU A 333 19.63 5.99 -6.95
C LEU A 333 20.79 6.07 -7.96
N ASP A 334 21.85 5.32 -7.71
CA ASP A 334 22.93 5.09 -8.65
C ASP A 334 22.61 3.95 -9.64
N GLY A 335 23.17 4.05 -10.86
CA GLY A 335 23.06 2.99 -11.86
C GLY A 335 21.77 2.99 -12.69
N PHE A 336 20.87 3.97 -12.49
CA PHE A 336 19.67 4.16 -13.27
C PHE A 336 19.72 5.45 -14.09
N SER A 337 19.20 5.40 -15.32
CA SER A 337 19.08 6.59 -16.17
C SER A 337 18.06 7.59 -15.63
N ALA A 338 18.16 8.86 -16.04
CA ALA A 338 17.15 9.86 -15.68
C ALA A 338 15.73 9.41 -16.05
N SER A 339 15.54 8.85 -17.25
CA SER A 339 14.22 8.32 -17.67
C SER A 339 13.69 7.23 -16.75
N GLN A 340 14.52 6.26 -16.34
CA GLN A 340 14.08 5.21 -15.42
C GLN A 340 13.65 5.77 -14.06
N LYS A 341 14.35 6.79 -13.56
CA LYS A 341 13.99 7.47 -12.31
C LYS A 341 12.66 8.24 -12.45
N GLU A 342 12.48 8.93 -13.57
CA GLU A 342 11.23 9.63 -13.90
C GLU A 342 10.05 8.64 -14.00
N ASP A 343 10.27 7.48 -14.65
CA ASP A 343 9.26 6.43 -14.75
C ASP A 343 8.86 5.92 -13.34
N MET A 344 9.83 5.65 -12.48
CA MET A 344 9.58 5.22 -11.09
C MET A 344 8.90 6.29 -10.24
N CYS A 345 9.21 7.58 -10.46
CA CYS A 345 8.58 8.67 -9.73
C CYS A 345 7.09 8.85 -10.04
N GLY A 346 6.64 8.51 -11.26
CA GLY A 346 5.23 8.76 -11.58
C GLY A 346 4.70 8.08 -12.84
N LEU A 347 5.48 7.93 -13.91
CA LEU A 347 4.95 7.45 -15.18
C LEU A 347 4.52 5.98 -15.11
N ASN A 348 5.18 5.13 -14.32
CA ASN A 348 4.75 3.76 -14.06
C ASN A 348 3.37 3.75 -13.37
N SER A 349 3.17 4.60 -12.36
CA SER A 349 1.89 4.75 -11.66
C SER A 349 0.81 5.31 -12.59
N ALA A 350 1.13 6.30 -13.43
CA ALA A 350 0.20 6.86 -14.42
C ALA A 350 -0.30 5.79 -15.40
N GLY A 351 0.63 4.99 -15.94
CA GLY A 351 0.30 3.87 -16.82
C GLY A 351 -0.54 2.79 -16.14
N LEU A 352 -0.21 2.47 -14.89
CA LEU A 352 -0.92 1.46 -14.10
C LEU A 352 -2.35 1.92 -13.77
N LEU A 353 -2.52 3.18 -13.33
CA LEU A 353 -3.81 3.79 -12.98
C LEU A 353 -4.61 4.27 -14.21
N LYS A 354 -4.03 4.20 -15.41
CA LYS A 354 -4.63 4.65 -16.66
C LYS A 354 -5.10 6.11 -16.61
N VAL A 355 -4.25 6.98 -16.13
CA VAL A 355 -4.50 8.41 -16.03
C VAL A 355 -3.62 9.21 -16.99
N ASP A 356 -4.15 10.30 -17.54
CA ASP A 356 -3.35 11.26 -18.32
C ASP A 356 -2.64 12.21 -17.36
N VAL A 357 -1.33 12.25 -17.42
CA VAL A 357 -0.52 13.15 -16.59
C VAL A 357 -0.85 14.63 -16.80
N ASN A 358 -1.43 14.99 -17.94
CA ASN A 358 -1.83 16.36 -18.27
C ASN A 358 -3.09 16.82 -17.52
N ASP A 359 -3.85 15.89 -16.93
CA ASP A 359 -5.05 16.20 -16.15
C ASP A 359 -4.71 16.70 -14.73
N PHE A 360 -3.43 16.63 -14.32
CA PHE A 360 -3.02 16.89 -12.96
C PHE A 360 -2.12 18.12 -12.82
N ALA A 361 -2.25 18.78 -11.67
CA ALA A 361 -1.41 19.90 -11.29
C ALA A 361 -0.11 19.41 -10.63
N ARG A 362 0.94 20.20 -10.78
CA ARG A 362 2.20 19.95 -10.09
C ARG A 362 2.17 20.56 -8.68
N ALA A 363 2.88 19.91 -7.76
CA ALA A 363 3.13 20.42 -6.42
C ALA A 363 3.80 21.80 -6.46
N LYS A 364 3.48 22.67 -5.49
CA LYS A 364 4.06 24.01 -5.42
C LYS A 364 5.56 23.92 -5.15
N PRO A 365 6.38 24.70 -5.86
CA PRO A 365 7.83 24.72 -5.65
C PRO A 365 8.18 25.03 -4.20
N GLN A 366 9.23 24.39 -3.69
CA GLN A 366 9.82 24.65 -2.39
C GLN A 366 11.24 25.21 -2.56
N GLU A 367 11.74 25.96 -1.56
CA GLU A 367 13.04 26.63 -1.65
C GLU A 367 14.24 25.67 -1.80
N ASN A 368 14.10 24.44 -1.31
CA ASN A 368 15.14 23.41 -1.38
C ASN A 368 15.10 22.54 -2.64
N TRP A 369 14.25 22.89 -3.63
CA TRP A 369 14.18 22.19 -4.91
C TRP A 369 14.86 23.00 -6.02
N SER A 370 15.64 22.32 -6.84
CA SER A 370 16.30 22.86 -8.03
C SER A 370 15.78 22.20 -9.31
#